data_1d3d5addb84cdc203ef8fee8e3baf514
#
_entry.id   1d3d5addb84cdc203ef8fee8e3baf514
#
_cell.length_a   1.000
_cell.length_b   1.000
_cell.length_c   1.000
_cell.angle_alpha   90.00
_cell.angle_beta   90.00
_cell.angle_gamma   90.00
#
_symmetry.space_group_name_H-M   'P 1'
#
loop_
_entity.id
_entity.type
_entity.pdbx_description
1 polymer ?
#
loop_
_entity_poly.entity_id
_entity_poly.type
_entity_poly.pdbx_seq_one_letter_code
_entity_poly.pdbx_strand_id
1 'polypeptide(L)'
;NTAIILGLVNEVRVKGCTCGATAMPAVSALAWNDVLAKAAYDHSDDMKVNNYFSHTSGGNTTAGDRIKAAGYNWRTYGENIAMGQTTEQIVMNSWLESEGHCKNIMNKNFKDIGVGRSGNYWTQVFGAK
;
A
#
# COMPACT_ATOMS: atom_id res chain seq x y z
N ASN A 1 -4.71 -12.11 -3.84
CA ASN A 1 -5.66 -11.81 -4.91
C ASN A 1 -5.92 -10.31 -5.01
N THR A 2 -5.62 -9.72 -6.16
CA THR A 2 -5.73 -8.27 -6.38
C THR A 2 -7.16 -7.74 -6.23
N ALA A 3 -8.14 -8.50 -6.69
CA ALA A 3 -9.55 -8.09 -6.58
C ALA A 3 -10.02 -8.04 -5.12
N ILE A 4 -9.55 -8.97 -4.30
CA ILE A 4 -9.94 -9.01 -2.88
C ILE A 4 -9.37 -7.80 -2.15
N ILE A 5 -8.08 -7.53 -2.30
CA ILE A 5 -7.45 -6.43 -1.57
C ILE A 5 -7.97 -5.06 -2.03
N LEU A 6 -8.18 -4.90 -3.32
CA LEU A 6 -8.77 -3.66 -3.85
C LEU A 6 -10.18 -3.43 -3.30
N GLY A 7 -10.98 -4.48 -3.26
CA GLY A 7 -12.34 -4.41 -2.71
C GLY A 7 -12.35 -4.02 -1.24
N LEU A 8 -11.46 -4.62 -0.44
CA LEU A 8 -11.37 -4.31 0.99
C LEU A 8 -10.97 -2.85 1.23
N VAL A 9 -9.99 -2.35 0.47
CA VAL A 9 -9.55 -0.96 0.59
C VAL A 9 -10.68 0.00 0.20
N ASN A 10 -11.33 -0.24 -0.93
CA ASN A 10 -12.37 0.67 -1.40
C ASN A 10 -13.63 0.64 -0.54
N GLU A 11 -13.94 -0.51 0.07
CA GLU A 11 -15.05 -0.57 1.01
C GLU A 11 -14.85 0.39 2.18
N VAL A 12 -13.64 0.41 2.76
CA VAL A 12 -13.31 1.30 3.87
C VAL A 12 -13.29 2.75 3.40
N ARG A 13 -12.71 3.03 2.24
CA ARG A 13 -12.60 4.40 1.73
C ARG A 13 -13.96 5.04 1.50
N VAL A 14 -14.90 4.34 0.89
CA VAL A 14 -16.20 4.92 0.57
C VAL A 14 -17.11 5.06 1.79
N LYS A 15 -16.85 4.33 2.86
CA LYS A 15 -17.60 4.41 4.11
C LYS A 15 -17.02 5.41 5.10
N GLY A 16 -15.69 5.59 5.07
CA GLY A 16 -14.99 6.28 6.14
C GLY A 16 -14.71 5.34 7.30
N CYS A 17 -13.80 5.72 8.17
CA CYS A 17 -13.44 4.94 9.36
C CYS A 17 -12.71 5.83 10.37
N THR A 18 -12.35 5.24 11.52
CA THR A 18 -11.53 5.93 12.51
C THR A 18 -10.14 5.32 12.50
N CYS A 19 -9.12 6.15 12.26
CA CYS A 19 -7.72 5.76 12.30
C CYS A 19 -7.12 6.19 13.64
N GLY A 20 -6.86 5.22 14.52
CA GLY A 20 -6.48 5.54 15.88
C GLY A 20 -7.59 6.34 16.56
N ALA A 21 -7.30 7.56 16.96
CA ALA A 21 -8.28 8.48 17.56
C ALA A 21 -8.84 9.48 16.53
N THR A 22 -8.46 9.39 15.25
CA THR A 22 -8.82 10.37 14.22
C THR A 22 -9.94 9.83 13.34
N ALA A 23 -11.06 10.55 13.31
CA ALA A 23 -12.14 10.22 12.38
C ALA A 23 -11.73 10.59 10.96
N MET A 24 -11.82 9.63 10.04
CA MET A 24 -11.47 9.82 8.64
C MET A 24 -12.75 9.74 7.80
N PRO A 25 -13.17 10.83 7.17
CA PRO A 25 -14.41 10.82 6.37
C PRO A 25 -14.26 9.97 5.12
N ALA A 26 -15.40 9.63 4.51
CA ALA A 26 -15.44 8.90 3.25
C ALA A 26 -14.64 9.61 2.17
N VAL A 27 -13.91 8.85 1.36
CA VAL A 27 -13.13 9.36 0.23
C VAL A 27 -13.38 8.48 -0.99
N SER A 28 -12.97 8.97 -2.15
CA SER A 28 -13.19 8.26 -3.43
C SER A 28 -12.48 6.92 -3.48
N ALA A 29 -13.07 5.97 -4.19
CA ALA A 29 -12.44 4.68 -4.45
C ALA A 29 -11.15 4.88 -5.28
N LEU A 30 -10.19 3.98 -5.07
CA LEU A 30 -8.94 3.96 -5.80
C LEU A 30 -9.07 3.08 -7.04
N ALA A 31 -8.29 3.41 -8.07
CA ALA A 31 -8.17 2.58 -9.26
C ALA A 31 -6.91 1.69 -9.14
N TRP A 32 -7.02 0.44 -9.57
CA TRP A 32 -5.86 -0.44 -9.62
C TRP A 32 -4.90 0.04 -10.71
N ASN A 33 -3.61 0.06 -10.38
CA ASN A 33 -2.56 0.47 -11.31
C ASN A 33 -1.48 -0.61 -11.35
N ASP A 34 -1.28 -1.19 -12.54
CA ASP A 34 -0.34 -2.29 -12.71
C ASP A 34 1.12 -1.87 -12.48
N VAL A 35 1.46 -0.62 -12.77
CA VAL A 35 2.82 -0.12 -12.53
C VAL A 35 3.11 -0.06 -11.04
N LEU A 36 2.15 0.46 -10.25
CA LEU A 36 2.28 0.47 -8.79
C LEU A 36 2.31 -0.95 -8.23
N ALA A 37 1.49 -1.85 -8.78
CA ALA A 37 1.46 -3.25 -8.34
C ALA A 37 2.80 -3.94 -8.58
N LYS A 38 3.43 -3.70 -9.74
CA LYS A 38 4.74 -4.27 -10.04
C LYS A 38 5.81 -3.73 -9.09
N ALA A 39 5.82 -2.43 -8.84
CA ALA A 39 6.76 -1.83 -7.89
C ALA A 39 6.55 -2.40 -6.49
N ALA A 40 5.30 -2.58 -6.08
CA ALA A 40 4.95 -3.17 -4.79
C ALA A 40 5.45 -4.62 -4.68
N TYR A 41 5.19 -5.43 -5.71
CA TYR A 41 5.65 -6.82 -5.72
C TYR A 41 7.17 -6.89 -5.66
N ASP A 42 7.86 -6.10 -6.48
CA ASP A 42 9.32 -6.09 -6.53
C ASP A 42 9.91 -5.74 -5.16
N HIS A 43 9.30 -4.82 -4.43
CA HIS A 43 9.76 -4.47 -3.09
C HIS A 43 9.50 -5.59 -2.08
N SER A 44 8.32 -6.22 -2.14
CA SER A 44 8.01 -7.37 -1.28
C SER A 44 8.99 -8.51 -1.54
N ASP A 45 9.31 -8.76 -2.80
CA ASP A 45 10.25 -9.82 -3.16
C ASP A 45 11.67 -9.48 -2.72
N ASP A 46 12.08 -8.22 -2.85
CA ASP A 46 13.38 -7.75 -2.38
C ASP A 46 13.53 -7.93 -0.87
N MET A 47 12.50 -7.57 -0.10
CA MET A 47 12.50 -7.78 1.35
C MET A 47 12.63 -9.25 1.70
N LYS A 48 11.92 -10.12 0.98
CA LYS A 48 11.96 -11.56 1.22
C LYS A 48 13.32 -12.15 0.88
N VAL A 49 13.84 -11.86 -0.30
CA VAL A 49 15.10 -12.42 -0.79
C VAL A 49 16.28 -11.93 0.03
N ASN A 50 16.31 -10.67 0.39
CA ASN A 50 17.41 -10.05 1.12
C ASN A 50 17.19 -9.98 2.63
N ASN A 51 16.09 -10.56 3.10
CA ASN A 51 15.79 -10.76 4.51
C ASN A 51 15.82 -9.47 5.32
N TYR A 52 15.02 -8.48 4.91
CA TYR A 52 14.85 -7.24 5.66
C TYR A 52 13.38 -6.79 5.60
N PHE A 53 13.04 -5.83 6.46
CA PHE A 53 11.69 -5.26 6.51
C PHE A 53 11.81 -3.75 6.70
N SER A 54 11.68 -2.99 5.61
CA SER A 54 11.83 -1.53 5.62
C SER A 54 11.18 -0.90 4.39
N HIS A 55 10.76 0.34 4.52
CA HIS A 55 10.32 1.13 3.37
C HIS A 55 11.46 1.47 2.43
N THR A 56 12.69 1.53 2.94
CA THR A 56 13.89 1.88 2.19
C THR A 56 14.63 0.63 1.78
N SER A 57 14.93 0.49 0.51
CA SER A 57 15.73 -0.61 -0.03
C SER A 57 17.19 -0.19 -0.17
N GLY A 58 18.05 -1.13 -0.65
CA GLY A 58 19.49 -0.91 -0.76
C GLY A 58 19.84 0.39 -1.45
N GLY A 59 20.90 1.06 -0.98
CA GLY A 59 21.33 2.33 -1.53
C GLY A 59 20.43 3.51 -1.16
N ASN A 60 19.68 3.39 -0.08
CA ASN A 60 18.72 4.41 0.39
C ASN A 60 17.61 4.70 -0.63
N THR A 61 17.24 3.69 -1.43
CA THR A 61 16.15 3.82 -2.41
C THR A 61 14.80 3.85 -1.71
N THR A 62 14.05 4.94 -1.92
CA THR A 62 12.72 5.13 -1.32
C THR A 62 11.62 4.51 -2.17
N ALA A 63 10.40 4.41 -1.60
CA ALA A 63 9.23 3.99 -2.37
C ALA A 63 8.99 4.93 -3.56
N GLY A 64 9.13 6.24 -3.36
CA GLY A 64 9.00 7.21 -4.44
C GLY A 64 9.98 6.95 -5.58
N ASP A 65 11.23 6.63 -5.25
CA ASP A 65 12.24 6.28 -6.26
C ASP A 65 11.84 5.03 -7.04
N ARG A 66 11.36 3.99 -6.34
CA ARG A 66 10.98 2.73 -6.97
C ARG A 66 9.81 2.88 -7.94
N ILE A 67 8.77 3.62 -7.55
CA ILE A 67 7.60 3.76 -8.41
C ILE A 67 7.89 4.69 -9.59
N LYS A 68 8.75 5.68 -9.42
CA LYS A 68 9.21 6.51 -10.54
C LYS A 68 10.03 5.70 -11.52
N ALA A 69 10.94 4.87 -11.02
CA ALA A 69 11.76 3.98 -11.86
C ALA A 69 10.88 2.96 -12.62
N ALA A 70 9.76 2.55 -12.05
CA ALA A 70 8.82 1.64 -12.70
C ALA A 70 7.98 2.32 -13.79
N GLY A 71 7.99 3.66 -13.86
CA GLY A 71 7.29 4.41 -14.89
C GLY A 71 6.07 5.19 -14.42
N TYR A 72 5.86 5.29 -13.11
CA TYR A 72 4.75 6.06 -12.55
C TYR A 72 5.27 7.42 -12.08
N ASN A 73 4.90 8.49 -12.78
CA ASN A 73 5.32 9.86 -12.46
C ASN A 73 4.39 10.45 -11.40
N TRP A 74 4.68 10.18 -10.14
CA TRP A 74 3.82 10.59 -9.04
C TRP A 74 3.94 12.09 -8.72
N ARG A 75 2.81 12.67 -8.34
CA ARG A 75 2.72 13.96 -7.67
C ARG A 75 2.76 13.74 -6.15
N THR A 76 2.11 12.68 -5.71
CA THR A 76 2.14 12.25 -4.31
C THR A 76 2.09 10.71 -4.27
N TYR A 77 2.64 10.13 -3.22
CA TYR A 77 2.64 8.68 -3.03
C TYR A 77 2.61 8.33 -1.53
N GLY A 78 2.26 7.08 -1.25
CA GLY A 78 2.36 6.52 0.09
C GLY A 78 2.62 5.02 -0.01
N GLU A 79 3.11 4.44 1.06
CA GLU A 79 3.40 3.01 1.10
C GLU A 79 3.07 2.44 2.48
N ASN A 80 2.39 1.30 2.47
CA ASN A 80 2.23 0.45 3.66
C ASN A 80 2.96 -0.86 3.40
N ILE A 81 3.65 -1.36 4.39
CA ILE A 81 4.30 -2.68 4.33
C ILE A 81 3.84 -3.54 5.49
N ALA A 82 3.90 -4.86 5.32
CA ALA A 82 3.56 -5.82 6.35
C ALA A 82 4.34 -7.11 6.14
N MET A 83 4.56 -7.86 7.21
CA MET A 83 5.27 -9.13 7.18
C MET A 83 4.62 -10.10 8.14
N GLY A 84 4.37 -11.32 7.65
CA GLY A 84 3.85 -12.42 8.48
C GLY A 84 2.39 -12.77 8.23
N GLN A 85 1.62 -11.86 7.64
CA GLN A 85 0.19 -12.10 7.39
C GLN A 85 0.01 -13.10 6.24
N THR A 86 -1.00 -13.97 6.36
CA THR A 86 -1.20 -15.06 5.41
C THR A 86 -2.38 -14.87 4.47
N THR A 87 -3.23 -13.87 4.73
CA THR A 87 -4.39 -13.57 3.87
C THR A 87 -4.58 -12.08 3.69
N GLU A 88 -5.33 -11.70 2.66
CA GLU A 88 -5.68 -10.31 2.37
C GLU A 88 -6.45 -9.67 3.53
N GLN A 89 -7.40 -10.40 4.12
CA GLN A 89 -8.19 -9.85 5.23
C GLN A 89 -7.31 -9.60 6.45
N ILE A 90 -6.38 -10.50 6.76
CA ILE A 90 -5.50 -10.36 7.92
C ILE A 90 -4.58 -9.16 7.73
N VAL A 91 -3.97 -9.01 6.56
CA VAL A 91 -3.08 -7.87 6.31
C VAL A 91 -3.85 -6.55 6.32
N MET A 92 -5.06 -6.53 5.77
CA MET A 92 -5.89 -5.34 5.78
C MET A 92 -6.25 -4.93 7.21
N ASN A 93 -6.64 -5.88 8.05
CA ASN A 93 -6.93 -5.63 9.46
C ASN A 93 -5.70 -5.07 10.19
N SER A 94 -4.52 -5.63 9.93
CA SER A 94 -3.27 -5.14 10.52
C SER A 94 -3.00 -3.68 10.15
N TRP A 95 -3.18 -3.33 8.88
CA TRP A 95 -2.97 -1.95 8.44
C TRP A 95 -4.01 -1.00 9.06
N LEU A 96 -5.27 -1.41 9.14
CA LEU A 96 -6.32 -0.55 9.72
C LEU A 96 -6.16 -0.33 11.23
N GLU A 97 -5.54 -1.26 11.93
CA GLU A 97 -5.28 -1.14 13.37
C GLU A 97 -4.14 -0.18 13.70
N SER A 98 -3.31 0.16 12.73
CA SER A 98 -2.21 1.11 12.90
C SER A 98 -2.64 2.47 12.36
N GLU A 99 -2.57 3.49 13.20
CA GLU A 99 -3.03 4.84 12.82
C GLU A 99 -2.35 5.34 11.55
N GLY A 100 -1.03 5.21 11.44
CA GLY A 100 -0.29 5.67 10.27
C GLY A 100 -0.65 4.93 8.99
N HIS A 101 -0.74 3.59 9.05
CA HIS A 101 -1.13 2.79 7.91
C HIS A 101 -2.57 3.07 7.49
N CYS A 102 -3.45 3.20 8.46
CA CYS A 102 -4.86 3.52 8.22
C CYS A 102 -5.01 4.88 7.54
N LYS A 103 -4.27 5.88 7.96
CA LYS A 103 -4.31 7.22 7.36
C LYS A 103 -3.82 7.20 5.90
N ASN A 104 -2.84 6.36 5.57
CA ASN A 104 -2.44 6.17 4.17
C ASN A 104 -3.60 5.63 3.34
N ILE A 105 -4.28 4.60 3.85
CA ILE A 105 -5.43 4.02 3.15
C ILE A 105 -6.52 5.07 2.92
N MET A 106 -6.75 5.95 3.88
CA MET A 106 -7.82 6.95 3.84
C MET A 106 -7.42 8.29 3.25
N ASN A 107 -6.21 8.43 2.74
CA ASN A 107 -5.73 9.71 2.20
C ASN A 107 -6.50 10.08 0.93
N LYS A 108 -7.16 11.23 0.96
CA LYS A 108 -8.00 11.71 -0.15
C LYS A 108 -7.18 12.09 -1.39
N ASN A 109 -5.89 12.31 -1.23
CA ASN A 109 -5.03 12.74 -2.34
C ASN A 109 -4.58 11.59 -3.23
N PHE A 110 -4.74 10.35 -2.78
CA PHE A 110 -4.40 9.18 -3.58
C PHE A 110 -5.54 8.83 -4.54
N LYS A 111 -5.18 8.40 -5.75
CA LYS A 111 -6.12 8.04 -6.81
C LYS A 111 -5.91 6.60 -7.28
N ASP A 112 -4.69 6.10 -7.18
CA ASP A 112 -4.30 4.79 -7.69
C ASP A 112 -3.70 3.93 -6.57
N ILE A 113 -3.80 2.61 -6.74
CA ILE A 113 -3.26 1.64 -5.78
C ILE A 113 -2.66 0.45 -6.53
N GLY A 114 -1.57 -0.09 -5.98
CA GLY A 114 -1.04 -1.38 -6.35
C GLY A 114 -0.59 -2.11 -5.10
N VAL A 115 -0.80 -3.43 -5.07
CA VAL A 115 -0.37 -4.26 -3.95
C VAL A 115 0.37 -5.46 -4.50
N GLY A 116 1.48 -5.81 -3.85
CA GLY A 116 2.27 -6.98 -4.18
C GLY A 116 2.60 -7.80 -2.95
N ARG A 117 2.58 -9.12 -3.10
CA ARG A 117 2.92 -10.07 -2.05
C ARG A 117 3.97 -11.05 -2.56
N SER A 118 5.01 -11.28 -1.76
CA SER A 118 5.99 -12.33 -2.00
C SER A 118 6.20 -13.07 -0.69
N GLY A 119 5.87 -14.37 -0.66
CA GLY A 119 5.79 -15.10 0.59
C GLY A 119 4.75 -14.44 1.51
N ASN A 120 5.17 -14.07 2.71
CA ASN A 120 4.33 -13.32 3.64
C ASN A 120 4.79 -11.86 3.81
N TYR A 121 5.50 -11.33 2.82
CA TYR A 121 5.84 -9.92 2.74
C TYR A 121 4.83 -9.22 1.83
N TRP A 122 4.28 -8.10 2.31
CA TRP A 122 3.25 -7.34 1.62
C TRP A 122 3.68 -5.90 1.43
N THR A 123 3.43 -5.35 0.26
CA THR A 123 3.65 -3.93 -0.02
C THR A 123 2.40 -3.37 -0.70
N GLN A 124 1.90 -2.27 -0.16
CA GLN A 124 0.74 -1.56 -0.68
C GLN A 124 1.20 -0.15 -1.04
N VAL A 125 1.09 0.20 -2.31
CA VAL A 125 1.56 1.49 -2.82
C VAL A 125 0.38 2.30 -3.32
N PHE A 126 0.33 3.54 -2.89
CA PHE A 126 -0.68 4.51 -3.30
C PHE A 126 -0.02 5.63 -4.09
N GLY A 127 -0.74 6.23 -5.00
CA GLY A 127 -0.22 7.35 -5.74
C GLY A 127 -1.27 8.17 -6.45
N ALA A 128 -0.83 9.34 -6.91
CA ALA A 128 -1.57 10.19 -7.85
C ALA A 128 -0.55 10.88 -8.74
N LYS A 129 -0.91 11.02 -10.00
CA LYS A 129 -0.08 11.70 -10.99
C LYS A 129 -0.33 13.19 -11.00
#